data_64eda46e29388c8c3d3792a528ad9e1f
#
_entry.id   64eda46e29388c8c3d3792a528ad9e1f
#
_cell.length_a   1.000
_cell.length_b   1.000
_cell.length_c   1.000
_cell.angle_alpha   90.00
_cell.angle_beta   90.00
_cell.angle_gamma   90.00
#
_symmetry.space_group_name_H-M   'P 1'
#
loop_
_entity.id
_entity.type
_entity.pdbx_description
1 polymer ?
#
loop_
_entity_poly.entity_id
_entity_poly.type
_entity_poly.pdbx_seq_one_letter_code
_entity_poly.pdbx_strand_id
1 'polypeptide(L)'
;EAGQAGWPWSYRASQRFEVSNNECQVTISVTNTSDNQMPLGIGFHPFFPFDGDVNLRFNADTEWVGSPEIFPTERRPLTHNFHLEQGEPLWRDTKTVCFEGFKSEAEIHWAHLNRRLRLTSDKLLNHFIVHVPEGANYFCLEPVCHPTDGFNLAAQNVEGVDVLTLDTGQTQSTSMALRKI
;
A
#
# COMPACT_ATOMS: atom_id res chain seq x y z
N GLU A 1 -7.97 -12.28 20.18
CA GLU A 1 -7.79 -12.22 21.63
C GLU A 1 -7.47 -10.78 22.02
N ALA A 2 -8.32 -10.17 22.88
CA ALA A 2 -8.05 -8.85 23.41
C ALA A 2 -6.85 -8.91 24.36
N GLY A 3 -5.90 -7.99 24.24
CA GLY A 3 -4.90 -7.76 25.27
C GLY A 3 -3.51 -8.31 25.04
N GLN A 4 -3.11 -8.55 23.81
CA GLN A 4 -1.68 -8.63 23.53
C GLN A 4 -1.05 -7.23 23.66
N ALA A 5 0.12 -7.15 24.28
CA ALA A 5 0.84 -5.89 24.48
C ALA A 5 0.97 -5.12 23.17
N GLY A 6 0.31 -3.96 23.07
CA GLY A 6 0.37 -3.06 21.91
C GLY A 6 -0.94 -2.86 21.15
N TRP A 7 -1.93 -3.75 21.21
CA TRP A 7 -3.22 -3.57 20.53
C TRP A 7 -4.41 -3.95 21.44
N PRO A 8 -5.07 -2.99 22.06
CA PRO A 8 -6.08 -3.27 23.11
C PRO A 8 -7.46 -3.66 22.57
N TRP A 9 -7.71 -3.57 21.29
CA TRP A 9 -9.02 -3.87 20.69
C TRP A 9 -9.11 -5.31 20.19
N SER A 10 -10.26 -5.94 20.41
CA SER A 10 -10.60 -7.22 19.78
C SER A 10 -11.13 -6.97 18.38
N TYR A 11 -10.70 -7.78 17.42
CA TYR A 11 -11.20 -7.72 16.05
C TYR A 11 -11.23 -9.10 15.40
N ARG A 12 -11.99 -9.21 14.32
CA ARG A 12 -11.96 -10.35 13.40
C ARG A 12 -11.50 -9.85 12.03
N ALA A 13 -10.52 -10.53 11.46
CA ALA A 13 -10.08 -10.27 10.10
C ALA A 13 -10.26 -11.51 9.24
N SER A 14 -10.57 -11.32 7.95
CA SER A 14 -10.62 -12.39 6.95
C SER A 14 -9.99 -11.92 5.65
N GLN A 15 -9.41 -12.87 4.90
CA GLN A 15 -8.93 -12.67 3.54
C GLN A 15 -9.66 -13.65 2.62
N ARG A 16 -10.12 -13.14 1.49
CA ARG A 16 -10.74 -13.93 0.42
C ARG A 16 -9.91 -13.76 -0.84
N PHE A 17 -9.56 -14.89 -1.45
CA PHE A 17 -8.84 -14.95 -2.72
C PHE A 17 -9.78 -15.46 -3.80
N GLU A 18 -9.84 -14.74 -4.94
CA GLU A 18 -10.57 -15.12 -6.13
C GLU A 18 -9.60 -15.15 -7.30
N VAL A 19 -9.39 -16.33 -7.87
CA VAL A 19 -8.38 -16.56 -8.92
C VAL A 19 -9.04 -17.02 -10.19
N SER A 20 -8.71 -16.37 -11.30
CA SER A 20 -9.08 -16.76 -12.66
C SER A 20 -7.83 -16.99 -13.51
N ASN A 21 -7.99 -17.19 -14.82
CA ASN A 21 -6.86 -17.48 -15.71
C ASN A 21 -5.81 -16.34 -15.78
N ASN A 22 -6.22 -15.10 -15.62
CA ASN A 22 -5.34 -13.94 -15.78
C ASN A 22 -5.46 -12.89 -14.66
N GLU A 23 -6.23 -13.19 -13.62
CA GLU A 23 -6.46 -12.25 -12.52
C GLU A 23 -6.51 -12.98 -11.18
N CYS A 24 -5.94 -12.34 -10.17
CA CYS A 24 -6.06 -12.71 -8.77
C CYS A 24 -6.57 -11.50 -8.00
N GLN A 25 -7.75 -11.61 -7.39
CA GLN A 25 -8.29 -10.60 -6.50
C GLN A 25 -8.16 -11.05 -5.05
N VAL A 26 -7.78 -10.14 -4.17
CA VAL A 26 -7.73 -10.35 -2.72
C VAL A 26 -8.62 -9.31 -2.05
N THR A 27 -9.55 -9.76 -1.23
CA THR A 27 -10.39 -8.91 -0.39
C THR A 27 -10.02 -9.14 1.06
N ILE A 28 -9.77 -8.06 1.81
CA ILE A 28 -9.58 -8.08 3.26
C ILE A 28 -10.82 -7.45 3.90
N SER A 29 -11.33 -8.07 4.97
CA SER A 29 -12.41 -7.53 5.78
C SER A 29 -11.99 -7.56 7.25
N VAL A 30 -12.19 -6.45 7.96
CA VAL A 30 -11.90 -6.31 9.39
C VAL A 30 -13.16 -5.84 10.10
N THR A 31 -13.57 -6.57 11.14
CA THR A 31 -14.70 -6.23 12.01
C THR A 31 -14.19 -5.90 13.41
N ASN A 32 -14.55 -4.73 13.93
CA ASN A 32 -14.33 -4.42 15.33
C ASN A 32 -15.26 -5.25 16.21
N THR A 33 -14.71 -6.11 17.07
CA THR A 33 -15.46 -6.94 18.02
C THR A 33 -15.27 -6.49 19.48
N SER A 34 -14.63 -5.36 19.70
CA SER A 34 -14.49 -4.74 21.03
C SER A 34 -15.71 -3.86 21.36
N ASP A 35 -15.84 -3.49 22.62
CA ASP A 35 -16.92 -2.62 23.12
C ASP A 35 -16.66 -1.12 22.87
N ASN A 36 -15.52 -0.76 22.31
CA ASN A 36 -15.11 0.61 22.04
C ASN A 36 -14.75 0.81 20.57
N GLN A 37 -14.75 2.04 20.12
CA GLN A 37 -14.23 2.41 18.82
C GLN A 37 -12.77 1.95 18.67
N MET A 38 -12.46 1.40 17.50
CA MET A 38 -11.14 0.87 17.14
C MET A 38 -10.56 1.65 15.96
N PRO A 39 -9.35 2.19 16.06
CA PRO A 39 -8.66 2.73 14.88
C PRO A 39 -8.31 1.59 13.92
N LEU A 40 -8.26 1.87 12.63
CA LEU A 40 -7.98 0.89 11.61
C LEU A 40 -6.97 1.43 10.58
N GLY A 41 -5.86 0.72 10.41
CA GLY A 41 -4.99 0.76 9.24
C GLY A 41 -5.18 -0.53 8.44
N ILE A 42 -5.39 -0.40 7.13
CA ILE A 42 -5.62 -1.54 6.25
C ILE A 42 -4.93 -1.34 4.91
N GLY A 43 -4.39 -2.42 4.34
CA GLY A 43 -3.72 -2.41 3.05
C GLY A 43 -3.19 -3.77 2.65
N PHE A 44 -2.47 -3.80 1.54
CA PHE A 44 -1.85 -5.00 0.98
C PHE A 44 -0.34 -4.79 0.86
N HIS A 45 0.40 -5.89 0.97
CA HIS A 45 1.86 -5.87 0.88
C HIS A 45 2.37 -6.99 -0.05
N PRO A 46 2.00 -6.97 -1.34
CA PRO A 46 2.45 -7.97 -2.28
C PRO A 46 3.94 -7.79 -2.62
N PHE A 47 4.61 -8.92 -2.82
CA PHE A 47 6.01 -9.02 -3.21
C PHE A 47 6.11 -9.37 -4.68
N PHE A 48 6.95 -8.66 -5.42
CA PHE A 48 7.17 -8.88 -6.84
C PHE A 48 8.64 -9.20 -7.13
N PRO A 49 8.94 -10.12 -8.06
CA PRO A 49 10.33 -10.45 -8.39
C PRO A 49 11.04 -9.23 -9.01
N PHE A 50 12.22 -8.93 -8.49
CA PHE A 50 13.12 -7.91 -9.03
C PHE A 50 14.21 -8.59 -9.86
N ASP A 51 13.80 -9.17 -10.97
CA ASP A 51 14.64 -9.85 -11.92
C ASP A 51 14.77 -8.99 -13.18
N GLY A 52 15.99 -8.58 -13.51
CA GLY A 52 16.27 -7.67 -14.63
C GLY A 52 15.70 -6.25 -14.45
N ASP A 53 15.43 -5.58 -15.57
CA ASP A 53 14.90 -4.22 -15.57
C ASP A 53 13.39 -4.22 -15.40
N VAL A 54 12.93 -3.43 -14.46
CA VAL A 54 11.51 -3.25 -14.13
C VAL A 54 11.15 -1.78 -14.31
N ASN A 55 10.14 -1.51 -15.13
CA ASN A 55 9.52 -0.20 -15.22
C ASN A 55 8.20 -0.21 -14.44
N LEU A 56 7.95 0.86 -13.71
CA LEU A 56 6.75 1.05 -12.93
C LEU A 56 5.99 2.28 -13.44
N ARG A 57 4.67 2.17 -13.60
CA ARG A 57 3.80 3.27 -13.99
C ARG A 57 2.61 3.37 -13.04
N PHE A 58 2.39 4.53 -12.47
CA PHE A 58 1.20 4.88 -11.68
C PHE A 58 1.06 6.39 -11.55
N ASN A 59 -0.08 6.84 -11.01
CA ASN A 59 -0.34 8.25 -10.70
C ASN A 59 -0.56 8.45 -9.20
N ALA A 60 0.02 9.51 -8.67
CA ALA A 60 -0.16 10.00 -7.31
C ALA A 60 -0.05 11.54 -7.30
N ASP A 61 -0.36 12.17 -6.20
CA ASP A 61 -0.35 13.64 -6.09
C ASP A 61 0.92 14.17 -5.40
N THR A 62 1.36 13.50 -4.32
CA THR A 62 2.53 13.89 -3.53
C THR A 62 3.31 12.67 -3.07
N GLU A 63 4.49 12.87 -2.51
CA GLU A 63 5.27 11.82 -1.86
C GLU A 63 5.68 12.21 -0.44
N TRP A 64 5.73 11.23 0.44
CA TRP A 64 6.28 11.35 1.78
C TRP A 64 7.75 10.98 1.78
N VAL A 65 8.58 11.89 2.28
CA VAL A 65 10.01 11.65 2.49
C VAL A 65 10.20 10.97 3.83
N GLY A 66 10.81 9.80 3.81
CA GLY A 66 11.13 9.05 5.02
C GLY A 66 12.51 9.40 5.57
N SER A 67 12.67 9.25 6.88
CA SER A 67 13.97 9.09 7.52
C SER A 67 14.58 7.73 7.13
N PRO A 68 15.87 7.46 7.44
CA PRO A 68 16.47 6.13 7.21
C PRO A 68 15.68 4.98 7.84
N GLU A 69 14.86 5.25 8.87
CA GLU A 69 14.01 4.28 9.57
C GLU A 69 12.60 4.13 8.98
N ILE A 70 12.37 4.63 7.76
CA ILE A 70 11.08 4.50 7.04
C ILE A 70 9.96 5.39 7.61
N PHE A 71 10.22 6.19 8.62
CA PHE A 71 9.21 7.10 9.17
C PHE A 71 9.09 8.36 8.29
N PRO A 72 7.88 8.71 7.84
CA PRO A 72 7.68 9.92 7.04
C PRO A 72 7.90 11.16 7.91
N THR A 73 8.71 12.08 7.40
CA THR A 73 9.06 13.32 8.09
C THR A 73 8.52 14.55 7.40
N GLU A 74 8.30 14.47 6.10
CA GLU A 74 7.87 15.60 5.27
C GLU A 74 7.06 15.12 4.07
N ARG A 75 6.04 15.87 3.69
CA ARG A 75 5.29 15.71 2.45
C ARG A 75 5.77 16.73 1.42
N ARG A 76 6.05 16.30 0.21
CA ARG A 76 6.54 17.15 -0.88
C ARG A 76 5.91 16.81 -2.23
N PRO A 77 6.02 17.70 -3.24
CA PRO A 77 5.66 17.37 -4.61
C PRO A 77 6.44 16.16 -5.13
N LEU A 78 5.84 15.43 -6.07
CA LEU A 78 6.48 14.27 -6.71
C LEU A 78 7.82 14.64 -7.33
N THR A 79 8.84 13.82 -7.07
CA THR A 79 10.15 13.91 -7.71
C THR A 79 10.37 12.84 -8.77
N HIS A 80 9.43 11.90 -8.89
CA HIS A 80 9.43 10.79 -9.85
C HIS A 80 8.39 10.98 -10.95
N ASN A 81 8.69 10.44 -12.14
CA ASN A 81 7.87 10.57 -13.34
C ASN A 81 7.10 9.28 -13.67
N PHE A 82 6.66 8.52 -12.67
CA PHE A 82 5.92 7.27 -12.86
C PHE A 82 4.62 7.41 -13.65
N HIS A 83 4.08 8.65 -13.76
CA HIS A 83 2.88 8.96 -14.52
C HIS A 83 3.08 8.97 -16.04
N LEU A 84 4.32 8.95 -16.54
CA LEU A 84 4.59 8.93 -17.97
C LEU A 84 4.12 7.62 -18.60
N GLU A 85 3.78 7.66 -19.89
CA GLU A 85 3.24 6.50 -20.62
C GLU A 85 4.16 5.27 -20.57
N GLN A 86 5.48 5.47 -20.70
CA GLN A 86 6.49 4.41 -20.59
C GLN A 86 6.79 4.01 -19.15
N GLY A 87 6.26 4.73 -18.16
CA GLY A 87 6.66 4.59 -16.76
C GLY A 87 8.07 5.10 -16.48
N GLU A 88 8.59 4.77 -15.33
CA GLU A 88 9.94 5.08 -14.89
C GLU A 88 10.64 3.79 -14.42
N PRO A 89 11.95 3.60 -14.72
CA PRO A 89 12.71 2.49 -14.17
C PRO A 89 12.67 2.51 -12.64
N LEU A 90 12.36 1.36 -12.05
CA LEU A 90 12.40 1.22 -10.60
C LEU A 90 13.86 1.30 -10.14
N TRP A 91 14.11 2.10 -9.10
CA TRP A 91 15.44 2.24 -8.49
C TRP A 91 15.95 0.89 -7.94
N ARG A 92 17.27 0.73 -7.89
CA ARG A 92 17.90 -0.49 -7.38
C ARG A 92 18.51 -0.31 -5.99
N ASP A 93 18.63 0.93 -5.55
CA ASP A 93 19.10 1.24 -4.20
C ASP A 93 18.00 0.95 -3.17
N THR A 94 18.42 0.58 -1.97
CA THR A 94 17.49 0.43 -0.83
C THR A 94 16.73 1.71 -0.61
N LYS A 95 15.42 1.65 -0.80
CA LYS A 95 14.56 2.82 -0.70
C LYS A 95 13.12 2.44 -0.41
N THR A 96 12.48 3.23 0.42
CA THR A 96 11.04 3.20 0.66
C THR A 96 10.48 4.59 0.42
N VAL A 97 9.45 4.67 -0.42
CA VAL A 97 8.72 5.92 -0.68
C VAL A 97 7.24 5.64 -0.54
N CYS A 98 6.55 6.47 0.24
CA CYS A 98 5.10 6.46 0.33
C CYS A 98 4.55 7.59 -0.53
N PHE A 99 3.72 7.25 -1.49
CA PHE A 99 3.02 8.18 -2.37
C PHE A 99 1.60 8.39 -1.86
N GLU A 100 1.12 9.63 -1.84
CA GLU A 100 -0.23 10.01 -1.44
C GLU A 100 -1.06 10.44 -2.66
N GLY A 101 -2.37 10.21 -2.61
CA GLY A 101 -3.27 10.48 -3.71
C GLY A 101 -3.14 9.46 -4.85
N PHE A 102 -2.76 8.23 -4.53
CA PHE A 102 -2.68 7.12 -5.47
C PHE A 102 -3.99 6.92 -6.22
N LYS A 103 -3.93 6.81 -7.54
CA LYS A 103 -5.14 6.72 -8.40
C LYS A 103 -5.62 5.28 -8.61
N SER A 104 -5.37 4.40 -7.65
CA SER A 104 -5.87 3.01 -7.58
C SER A 104 -5.42 2.10 -8.72
N GLU A 105 -4.44 2.48 -9.51
CA GLU A 105 -3.88 1.65 -10.59
C GLU A 105 -2.37 1.84 -10.71
N ALA A 106 -1.65 0.71 -10.83
CA ALA A 106 -0.24 0.68 -11.17
C ALA A 106 0.04 -0.41 -12.21
N GLU A 107 1.00 -0.18 -13.10
CA GLU A 107 1.48 -1.18 -14.05
C GLU A 107 2.95 -1.49 -13.79
N ILE A 108 3.28 -2.77 -13.80
CA ILE A 108 4.64 -3.29 -13.70
C ILE A 108 5.00 -3.88 -15.06
N HIS A 109 6.16 -3.52 -15.58
CA HIS A 109 6.68 -4.04 -16.83
C HIS A 109 8.09 -4.62 -16.65
N TRP A 110 8.20 -5.94 -16.74
CA TRP A 110 9.47 -6.66 -16.84
C TRP A 110 9.87 -6.74 -18.32
N ALA A 111 10.65 -5.76 -18.79
CA ALA A 111 10.98 -5.59 -20.21
C ALA A 111 11.68 -6.82 -20.79
N HIS A 112 12.64 -7.40 -20.06
CA HIS A 112 13.42 -8.58 -20.49
C HIS A 112 12.57 -9.86 -20.63
N LEU A 113 11.43 -9.94 -19.93
CA LEU A 113 10.47 -11.06 -20.02
C LEU A 113 9.30 -10.77 -20.95
N ASN A 114 9.18 -9.54 -21.47
CA ASN A 114 8.00 -9.06 -22.18
C ASN A 114 6.70 -9.36 -21.39
N ARG A 115 6.72 -9.10 -20.08
CA ARG A 115 5.61 -9.36 -19.17
C ARG A 115 5.13 -8.07 -18.53
N ARG A 116 3.81 -7.93 -18.46
CA ARG A 116 3.17 -6.81 -17.77
C ARG A 116 2.14 -7.32 -16.80
N LEU A 117 2.02 -6.61 -15.68
CA LEU A 117 1.02 -6.84 -14.66
C LEU A 117 0.37 -5.51 -14.30
N ARG A 118 -0.94 -5.50 -14.18
CA ARG A 118 -1.70 -4.38 -13.63
C ARG A 118 -2.14 -4.71 -12.23
N LEU A 119 -1.84 -3.82 -11.30
CA LEU A 119 -2.36 -3.78 -9.95
C LEU A 119 -3.48 -2.75 -9.91
N THR A 120 -4.65 -3.13 -9.40
CA THR A 120 -5.74 -2.19 -9.08
C THR A 120 -6.15 -2.34 -7.63
N SER A 121 -6.66 -1.28 -7.02
CA SER A 121 -7.14 -1.31 -5.64
C SER A 121 -8.38 -0.44 -5.46
N ASP A 122 -9.07 -0.61 -4.34
CA ASP A 122 -10.15 0.28 -3.95
C ASP A 122 -9.62 1.69 -3.65
N LYS A 123 -10.46 2.70 -3.87
CA LYS A 123 -10.13 4.12 -3.60
C LYS A 123 -9.82 4.41 -2.14
N LEU A 124 -10.23 3.55 -1.21
CA LEU A 124 -9.89 3.63 0.19
C LEU A 124 -8.37 3.58 0.39
N LEU A 125 -7.65 2.86 -0.47
CA LEU A 125 -6.21 2.68 -0.44
C LEU A 125 -5.55 3.80 -1.26
N ASN A 126 -5.64 5.02 -0.75
CA ASN A 126 -5.18 6.23 -1.43
C ASN A 126 -3.69 6.53 -1.23
N HIS A 127 -2.97 5.70 -0.50
CA HIS A 127 -1.52 5.72 -0.39
C HIS A 127 -0.92 4.50 -1.10
N PHE A 128 0.30 4.67 -1.60
CA PHE A 128 1.00 3.62 -2.33
C PHE A 128 2.47 3.61 -1.94
N ILE A 129 2.88 2.55 -1.25
CA ILE A 129 4.27 2.39 -0.83
C ILE A 129 5.00 1.57 -1.87
N VAL A 130 6.13 2.11 -2.34
CA VAL A 130 7.09 1.40 -3.17
C VAL A 130 8.33 1.14 -2.33
N HIS A 131 8.61 -0.13 -2.06
CA HIS A 131 9.71 -0.54 -1.20
C HIS A 131 10.67 -1.46 -1.95
N VAL A 132 11.96 -1.09 -1.96
CA VAL A 132 13.06 -1.90 -2.47
C VAL A 132 14.02 -2.15 -1.32
N PRO A 133 14.04 -3.35 -0.74
CA PRO A 133 14.95 -3.67 0.37
C PRO A 133 16.37 -3.94 -0.11
N GLU A 134 17.32 -3.76 0.78
CA GLU A 134 18.75 -3.96 0.51
C GLU A 134 19.05 -5.40 0.08
N GLY A 135 19.74 -5.55 -1.06
CA GLY A 135 20.22 -6.84 -1.54
C GLY A 135 19.14 -7.87 -1.89
N ALA A 136 17.87 -7.48 -1.87
CA ALA A 136 16.78 -8.38 -2.18
C ALA A 136 16.57 -8.55 -3.70
N ASN A 137 16.06 -9.71 -4.08
CA ASN A 137 15.63 -10.02 -5.45
C ASN A 137 14.12 -9.78 -5.65
N TYR A 138 13.54 -8.91 -4.83
CA TYR A 138 12.13 -8.51 -4.89
C TYR A 138 11.97 -7.04 -4.54
N PHE A 139 10.81 -6.51 -4.88
CA PHE A 139 10.30 -5.22 -4.44
C PHE A 139 8.84 -5.37 -4.00
N CYS A 140 8.33 -4.38 -3.27
CA CYS A 140 6.95 -4.37 -2.79
C CYS A 140 6.21 -3.16 -3.35
N LEU A 141 4.94 -3.36 -3.67
CA LEU A 141 4.01 -2.31 -4.07
C LEU A 141 2.79 -2.41 -3.17
N GLU A 142 2.62 -1.46 -2.29
CA GLU A 142 1.70 -1.60 -1.16
C GLU A 142 0.61 -0.53 -1.22
N PRO A 143 -0.57 -0.83 -1.79
CA PRO A 143 -1.71 0.04 -1.65
C PRO A 143 -2.25 -0.03 -0.21
N VAL A 144 -2.25 1.12 0.47
CA VAL A 144 -2.61 1.25 1.90
C VAL A 144 -3.50 2.46 2.12
N CYS A 145 -4.24 2.49 3.23
CA CYS A 145 -5.17 3.60 3.53
C CYS A 145 -4.53 4.78 4.27
N HIS A 146 -3.29 4.67 4.71
CA HIS A 146 -2.55 5.75 5.40
C HIS A 146 -1.03 5.60 5.17
N PRO A 147 -0.22 6.65 5.38
CA PRO A 147 1.24 6.54 5.28
C PRO A 147 1.81 5.64 6.39
N THR A 148 3.07 5.22 6.25
CA THR A 148 3.82 4.63 7.37
C THR A 148 3.72 5.52 8.59
N ASP A 149 3.66 4.92 9.79
CA ASP A 149 3.45 5.62 11.07
C ASP A 149 2.13 6.42 11.18
N GLY A 150 1.15 6.09 10.35
CA GLY A 150 -0.09 6.85 10.22
C GLY A 150 -0.85 7.06 11.53
N PHE A 151 -0.84 6.09 12.46
CA PHE A 151 -1.49 6.25 13.77
C PHE A 151 -0.86 7.35 14.62
N ASN A 152 0.47 7.42 14.68
CA ASN A 152 1.17 8.46 15.44
C ASN A 152 1.04 9.83 14.76
N LEU A 153 1.11 9.88 13.43
CA LEU A 153 0.92 11.10 12.67
C LEU A 153 -0.50 11.65 12.86
N ALA A 154 -1.52 10.81 12.82
CA ALA A 154 -2.91 11.19 13.09
C ALA A 154 -3.11 11.69 14.53
N ALA A 155 -2.50 11.03 15.52
CA ALA A 155 -2.52 11.46 16.91
C ALA A 155 -1.84 12.82 17.14
N GLN A 156 -0.91 13.19 16.28
CA GLN A 156 -0.24 14.50 16.26
C GLN A 156 -1.01 15.53 15.41
N ASN A 157 -2.16 15.18 14.84
CA ASN A 157 -2.97 16.02 13.95
C ASN A 157 -2.18 16.50 12.69
N VAL A 158 -1.33 15.65 12.15
CA VAL A 158 -0.63 15.95 10.90
C VAL A 158 -1.65 16.05 9.76
N GLU A 159 -1.63 17.17 9.05
CA GLU A 159 -2.57 17.44 7.97
C GLU A 159 -2.52 16.36 6.88
N GLY A 160 -3.68 15.89 6.42
CA GLY A 160 -3.80 14.89 5.36
C GLY A 160 -3.57 13.44 5.82
N VAL A 161 -3.40 13.20 7.12
CA VAL A 161 -3.29 11.86 7.68
C VAL A 161 -4.55 11.51 8.47
N ASP A 162 -5.45 10.79 7.81
CA ASP A 162 -6.67 10.28 8.43
C ASP A 162 -6.54 8.79 8.70
N VAL A 163 -6.77 8.40 9.94
CA VAL A 163 -6.89 6.99 10.35
C VAL A 163 -8.36 6.63 10.42
N LEU A 164 -8.72 5.53 9.78
CA LEU A 164 -10.10 5.01 9.86
C LEU A 164 -10.44 4.64 11.29
N THR A 165 -11.73 4.74 11.63
CA THR A 165 -12.26 4.32 12.92
C THR A 165 -13.47 3.42 12.69
N LEU A 166 -13.50 2.28 13.38
CA LEU A 166 -14.64 1.36 13.36
C LEU A 166 -15.39 1.40 14.68
N ASP A 167 -16.69 1.63 14.61
CA ASP A 167 -17.58 1.44 15.75
C ASP A 167 -17.68 -0.06 16.11
N THR A 168 -18.15 -0.35 17.32
CA THR A 168 -18.43 -1.73 17.77
C THR A 168 -19.32 -2.46 16.77
N GLY A 169 -18.89 -3.62 16.30
CA GLY A 169 -19.60 -4.44 15.31
C GLY A 169 -19.46 -3.94 13.86
N GLN A 170 -18.87 -2.79 13.61
CA GLN A 170 -18.65 -2.28 12.27
C GLN A 170 -17.57 -3.08 11.53
N THR A 171 -17.80 -3.27 10.22
CA THR A 171 -16.85 -3.96 9.32
C THR A 171 -16.40 -3.00 8.23
N GLN A 172 -15.10 -2.95 7.98
CA GLN A 172 -14.50 -2.34 6.80
C GLN A 172 -13.91 -3.43 5.91
N SER A 173 -14.18 -3.33 4.62
CA SER A 173 -13.58 -4.21 3.61
C SER A 173 -12.88 -3.37 2.54
N THR A 174 -11.84 -3.94 1.96
CA THR A 174 -11.13 -3.36 0.82
C THR A 174 -10.54 -4.47 -0.05
N SER A 175 -10.28 -4.18 -1.31
CA SER A 175 -9.76 -5.16 -2.27
C SER A 175 -8.60 -4.63 -3.09
N MET A 176 -7.78 -5.57 -3.56
CA MET A 176 -6.73 -5.38 -4.56
C MET A 176 -6.84 -6.50 -5.59
N ALA A 177 -6.60 -6.19 -6.86
CA ALA A 177 -6.49 -7.19 -7.91
C ALA A 177 -5.17 -7.06 -8.67
N LEU A 178 -4.64 -8.21 -9.07
CA LEU A 178 -3.47 -8.36 -9.93
C LEU A 178 -3.90 -9.03 -11.23
N ARG A 179 -3.73 -8.35 -12.37
CA ARG A 179 -4.14 -8.83 -13.68
C ARG A 179 -2.99 -8.85 -14.66
N LYS A 180 -2.80 -9.99 -15.32
CA LYS A 180 -1.88 -10.08 -16.47
C LYS A 180 -2.45 -9.30 -17.66
N ILE A 181 -1.65 -8.41 -18.26
CA ILE A 181 -1.99 -7.59 -19.42
C ILE A 181 -0.96 -7.74 -20.54
#